data_452dcd15fe8c334d9a7d33bd023b8422
#
_entry.id   452dcd15fe8c334d9a7d33bd023b8422
#
_cell.length_a   1.000
_cell.length_b   1.000
_cell.length_c   1.000
_cell.angle_alpha   90.00
_cell.angle_beta   90.00
_cell.angle_gamma   90.00
#
_symmetry.space_group_name_H-M   'P 1'
#
loop_
_entity.id
_entity.type
_entity.pdbx_description
1 polymer ?
#
loop_
_entity_poly.entity_id
_entity_poly.type
_entity_poly.pdbx_seq_one_letter_code
_entity_poly.pdbx_strand_id
1 'polypeptide(L)'
;MAEYVARALCPDLLVVETHFDAYRQRSEQVMSVLRTYDPTLHQRSLDEAYLDVTSYCATHAMDPRDVAAQLRLDVYQATEGLTVSVGIACNRLLAKIASDQGKPDGVCYVPPTRDDMIAFMRGLSVRKVPGIGQVTERMLSAISIHTCDDIWARRVE
;
A
#
# COMPACT_ATOMS: atom_id res chain seq x y z
N MET A 1 -12.99 8.67 -11.91
CA MET A 1 -13.90 9.83 -12.15
C MET A 1 -13.96 10.04 -13.64
N ALA A 2 -15.13 10.35 -14.22
CA ALA A 2 -15.23 10.69 -15.64
C ALA A 2 -14.66 12.10 -15.88
N GLU A 3 -14.04 12.35 -17.04
CA GLU A 3 -13.37 13.61 -17.36
C GLU A 3 -14.30 14.84 -17.23
N TYR A 4 -15.53 14.73 -17.74
CA TYR A 4 -16.48 15.84 -17.66
C TYR A 4 -16.82 16.23 -16.20
N VAL A 5 -16.84 15.27 -15.29
CA VAL A 5 -17.05 15.53 -13.85
C VAL A 5 -15.81 16.21 -13.25
N ALA A 6 -14.62 15.72 -13.62
CA ALA A 6 -13.37 16.30 -13.15
C ALA A 6 -13.21 17.77 -13.61
N ARG A 7 -13.57 18.07 -14.86
CA ARG A 7 -13.57 19.46 -15.41
C ARG A 7 -14.62 20.34 -14.73
N ALA A 8 -15.77 19.78 -14.35
CA ALA A 8 -16.79 20.53 -13.60
C ALA A 8 -16.34 20.89 -12.18
N LEU A 9 -15.54 20.02 -11.55
CA LEU A 9 -14.98 20.23 -10.21
C LEU A 9 -13.72 21.11 -10.22
N CYS A 10 -12.96 21.09 -11.31
CA CYS A 10 -11.73 21.85 -11.50
C CYS A 10 -11.71 22.38 -12.95
N PRO A 11 -12.23 23.61 -13.21
CA PRO A 11 -12.32 24.18 -14.56
C PRO A 11 -10.96 24.30 -15.28
N ASP A 12 -9.89 24.56 -14.52
CA ASP A 12 -8.52 24.70 -15.04
C ASP A 12 -7.75 23.37 -15.13
N LEU A 13 -8.46 22.22 -15.05
CA LEU A 13 -7.85 20.90 -15.12
C LEU A 13 -7.18 20.67 -16.47
N LEU A 14 -5.87 20.39 -16.43
CA LEU A 14 -5.13 19.93 -17.59
C LEU A 14 -5.32 18.42 -17.74
N VAL A 15 -5.87 18.02 -18.88
CA VAL A 15 -6.00 16.60 -19.26
C VAL A 15 -4.86 16.28 -20.21
N VAL A 16 -4.03 15.30 -19.84
CA VAL A 16 -2.91 14.84 -20.64
C VAL A 16 -3.18 13.43 -21.16
N GLU A 17 -2.59 13.10 -22.30
CA GLU A 17 -2.68 11.74 -22.85
C GLU A 17 -1.90 10.76 -21.98
N THR A 18 -2.38 9.50 -21.94
CA THR A 18 -1.70 8.43 -21.22
C THR A 18 -0.57 7.84 -22.07
N HIS A 19 0.63 7.79 -21.50
CA HIS A 19 1.84 7.23 -22.13
C HIS A 19 2.26 5.93 -21.46
N PHE A 20 1.54 4.83 -21.71
CA PHE A 20 1.77 3.54 -21.05
C PHE A 20 3.19 3.00 -21.20
N ASP A 21 3.88 3.28 -22.30
CA ASP A 21 5.27 2.82 -22.49
C ASP A 21 6.22 3.52 -21.52
N ALA A 22 6.03 4.83 -21.30
CA ALA A 22 6.80 5.56 -20.30
C ALA A 22 6.49 5.05 -18.87
N TYR A 23 5.22 4.73 -18.56
CA TYR A 23 4.84 4.18 -17.26
C TYR A 23 5.44 2.79 -17.03
N ARG A 24 5.46 1.92 -18.06
CA ARG A 24 6.10 0.60 -18.00
C ARG A 24 7.61 0.71 -17.78
N GLN A 25 8.25 1.63 -18.48
CA GLN A 25 9.68 1.87 -18.33
C GLN A 25 10.03 2.31 -16.91
N ARG A 26 9.28 3.27 -16.34
CA ARG A 26 9.48 3.72 -14.95
C ARG A 26 9.16 2.63 -13.94
N SER A 27 8.09 1.87 -14.17
CA SER A 27 7.75 0.70 -13.36
C SER A 27 8.90 -0.31 -13.34
N GLU A 28 9.49 -0.65 -14.48
CA GLU A 28 10.60 -1.61 -14.55
C GLU A 28 11.85 -1.10 -13.82
N GLN A 29 12.14 0.20 -13.85
CA GLN A 29 13.22 0.78 -13.05
C GLN A 29 12.99 0.54 -11.56
N VAL A 30 11.78 0.80 -11.06
CA VAL A 30 11.41 0.51 -9.68
C VAL A 30 11.52 -0.99 -9.39
N MET A 31 10.91 -1.85 -10.22
CA MET A 31 10.92 -3.30 -10.01
C MET A 31 12.33 -3.89 -10.04
N SER A 32 13.25 -3.35 -10.84
CA SER A 32 14.66 -3.74 -10.85
C SER A 32 15.31 -3.54 -9.49
N VAL A 33 15.06 -2.40 -8.84
CA VAL A 33 15.55 -2.14 -7.48
C VAL A 33 14.90 -3.10 -6.49
N LEU A 34 13.59 -3.28 -6.55
CA LEU A 34 12.87 -4.16 -5.62
C LEU A 34 13.35 -5.61 -5.68
N ARG A 35 13.72 -6.12 -6.89
CA ARG A 35 14.29 -7.48 -7.05
C ARG A 35 15.63 -7.68 -6.37
N THR A 36 16.36 -6.65 -6.00
CA THR A 36 17.59 -6.78 -5.21
C THR A 36 17.30 -7.15 -3.75
N TYR A 37 16.10 -6.84 -3.26
CA TYR A 37 15.62 -7.18 -1.92
C TYR A 37 14.88 -8.52 -1.89
N ASP A 38 14.09 -8.81 -2.93
CA ASP A 38 13.40 -10.07 -3.13
C ASP A 38 13.35 -10.42 -4.62
N PRO A 39 14.22 -11.34 -5.10
CA PRO A 39 14.22 -11.76 -6.50
C PRO A 39 12.91 -12.40 -6.97
N THR A 40 12.10 -12.89 -6.02
CA THR A 40 10.82 -13.56 -6.28
C THR A 40 9.60 -12.69 -6.02
N LEU A 41 9.80 -11.38 -5.90
CA LEU A 41 8.74 -10.43 -5.61
C LEU A 41 7.47 -10.66 -6.46
N HIS A 42 6.33 -10.38 -5.88
CA HIS A 42 5.06 -10.45 -6.58
C HIS A 42 4.61 -9.06 -7.05
N GLN A 43 4.87 -8.75 -8.33
CA GLN A 43 4.36 -7.54 -8.95
C GLN A 43 2.85 -7.66 -9.17
N ARG A 44 2.07 -6.75 -8.58
CA ARG A 44 0.61 -6.74 -8.68
C ARG A 44 0.10 -5.83 -9.81
N SER A 45 0.77 -4.70 -10.00
CA SER A 45 0.46 -3.69 -11.02
C SER A 45 1.73 -2.95 -11.45
N LEU A 46 1.61 -1.90 -12.23
CA LEU A 46 2.76 -1.06 -12.61
C LEU A 46 3.39 -0.32 -11.41
N ASP A 47 2.63 -0.11 -10.34
CA ASP A 47 2.99 0.72 -9.18
C ASP A 47 2.89 -0.01 -7.83
N GLU A 48 2.54 -1.30 -7.85
CA GLU A 48 2.40 -2.11 -6.63
C GLU A 48 3.15 -3.43 -6.73
N ALA A 49 3.90 -3.75 -5.67
CA ALA A 49 4.54 -5.06 -5.50
C ALA A 49 4.52 -5.50 -4.03
N TYR A 50 4.56 -6.82 -3.83
CA TYR A 50 4.81 -7.45 -2.53
C TYR A 50 6.17 -8.10 -2.55
N LEU A 51 6.91 -7.90 -1.46
CA LEU A 51 8.24 -8.49 -1.24
C LEU A 51 8.21 -9.32 0.05
N ASP A 52 8.91 -10.44 0.04
CA ASP A 52 9.29 -11.15 1.26
C ASP A 52 10.75 -10.83 1.60
N VAL A 53 10.94 -9.93 2.55
CA VAL A 53 12.28 -9.48 2.96
C VAL A 53 12.87 -10.30 4.12
N THR A 54 12.23 -11.41 4.52
CA THR A 54 12.67 -12.24 5.65
C THR A 54 14.11 -12.71 5.48
N SER A 55 14.43 -13.29 4.31
CA SER A 55 15.78 -13.76 4.02
C SER A 55 16.79 -12.62 3.89
N TYR A 56 16.39 -11.50 3.32
CA TYR A 56 17.21 -10.31 3.18
C TYR A 56 17.60 -9.75 4.56
N CYS A 57 16.62 -9.57 5.45
CA CYS A 57 16.84 -9.13 6.83
C CYS A 57 17.80 -10.05 7.59
N ALA A 58 17.60 -11.38 7.47
CA ALA A 58 18.45 -12.35 8.12
C ALA A 58 19.90 -12.32 7.61
N THR A 59 20.09 -12.23 6.29
CA THR A 59 21.42 -12.22 5.66
C THR A 59 22.21 -10.96 6.00
N HIS A 60 21.55 -9.81 6.08
CA HIS A 60 22.19 -8.52 6.30
C HIS A 60 22.12 -8.06 7.77
N ALA A 61 21.52 -8.85 8.66
CA ALA A 61 21.27 -8.53 10.07
C ALA A 61 20.57 -7.15 10.24
N MET A 62 19.59 -6.86 9.38
CA MET A 62 18.85 -5.59 9.35
C MET A 62 17.43 -5.76 9.89
N ASP A 63 16.94 -4.71 10.58
CA ASP A 63 15.53 -4.60 10.94
C ASP A 63 14.70 -4.34 9.66
N PRO A 64 13.50 -4.90 9.52
CA PRO A 64 12.63 -4.63 8.35
C PRO A 64 12.34 -3.14 8.10
N ARG A 65 12.35 -2.30 9.13
CA ARG A 65 12.16 -0.85 8.99
C ARG A 65 13.37 -0.19 8.35
N ASP A 66 14.58 -0.64 8.67
CA ASP A 66 15.81 -0.16 8.07
C ASP A 66 15.90 -0.60 6.60
N VAL A 67 15.50 -1.85 6.31
CA VAL A 67 15.37 -2.34 4.93
C VAL A 67 14.40 -1.48 4.13
N ALA A 68 13.24 -1.14 4.69
CA ALA A 68 12.26 -0.28 4.01
C ALA A 68 12.78 1.15 3.78
N ALA A 69 13.53 1.69 4.73
CA ALA A 69 14.15 3.01 4.58
C ALA A 69 15.20 2.99 3.46
N GLN A 70 16.06 1.97 3.43
CA GLN A 70 17.08 1.80 2.39
C GLN A 70 16.43 1.60 1.01
N LEU A 71 15.44 0.72 0.90
CA LEU A 71 14.69 0.46 -0.32
C LEU A 71 14.09 1.74 -0.91
N ARG A 72 13.49 2.58 -0.08
CA ARG A 72 12.92 3.88 -0.52
C ARG A 72 14.00 4.81 -1.08
N LEU A 73 15.14 4.86 -0.43
CA LEU A 73 16.29 5.66 -0.88
C LEU A 73 16.84 5.13 -2.23
N ASP A 74 17.00 3.82 -2.36
CA ASP A 74 17.50 3.20 -3.58
C ASP A 74 16.54 3.42 -4.76
N VAL A 75 15.23 3.30 -4.54
CA VAL A 75 14.22 3.62 -5.57
C VAL A 75 14.33 5.08 -5.97
N TYR A 76 14.38 6.00 -5.02
CA TYR A 76 14.50 7.43 -5.28
C TYR A 76 15.73 7.76 -6.14
N GLN A 77 16.88 7.18 -5.80
CA GLN A 77 18.14 7.39 -6.53
C GLN A 77 18.09 6.78 -7.95
N ALA A 78 17.63 5.53 -8.06
CA ALA A 78 17.59 4.82 -9.35
C ALA A 78 16.58 5.39 -10.34
N THR A 79 15.56 6.09 -9.85
CA THR A 79 14.47 6.65 -10.68
C THR A 79 14.53 8.17 -10.81
N GLU A 80 15.56 8.82 -10.26
CA GLU A 80 15.75 10.27 -10.31
C GLU A 80 14.57 11.03 -9.65
N GLY A 81 14.04 10.48 -8.55
CA GLY A 81 13.08 11.21 -7.71
C GLY A 81 11.70 10.57 -7.52
N LEU A 82 11.44 9.36 -8.03
CA LEU A 82 10.18 8.68 -7.68
C LEU A 82 10.22 8.22 -6.23
N THR A 83 9.13 8.49 -5.52
CA THR A 83 8.96 8.07 -4.13
C THR A 83 8.05 6.86 -4.02
N VAL A 84 8.26 6.05 -2.99
CA VAL A 84 7.42 4.89 -2.68
C VAL A 84 7.04 4.87 -1.21
N SER A 85 5.80 4.48 -0.93
CA SER A 85 5.32 4.24 0.43
C SER A 85 5.34 2.76 0.74
N VAL A 86 5.89 2.38 1.88
CA VAL A 86 6.12 0.99 2.27
C VAL A 86 5.28 0.63 3.49
N GLY A 87 4.52 -0.46 3.37
CA GLY A 87 3.85 -1.10 4.50
C GLY A 87 4.56 -2.39 4.87
N ILE A 88 4.89 -2.56 6.13
CA ILE A 88 5.58 -3.73 6.66
C ILE A 88 4.63 -4.45 7.60
N ALA A 89 4.38 -5.73 7.37
CA ALA A 89 3.55 -6.57 8.23
C ALA A 89 3.84 -8.06 7.99
N CYS A 90 3.28 -8.94 8.82
CA CYS A 90 3.45 -10.38 8.71
C CYS A 90 2.67 -11.03 7.54
N ASN A 91 1.80 -10.30 6.85
CA ASN A 91 1.06 -10.78 5.69
C ASN A 91 0.72 -9.65 4.71
N ARG A 92 0.39 -10.04 3.47
CA ARG A 92 0.12 -9.11 2.35
C ARG A 92 -1.04 -8.16 2.60
N LEU A 93 -2.10 -8.61 3.29
CA LEU A 93 -3.27 -7.77 3.56
C LEU A 93 -2.89 -6.61 4.48
N LEU A 94 -2.26 -6.91 5.61
CA LEU A 94 -1.82 -5.89 6.57
C LEU A 94 -0.75 -4.98 5.96
N ALA A 95 0.21 -5.53 5.19
CA ALA A 95 1.22 -4.74 4.50
C ALA A 95 0.59 -3.74 3.50
N LYS A 96 -0.42 -4.17 2.74
CA LYS A 96 -1.15 -3.28 1.80
C LYS A 96 -1.87 -2.16 2.54
N ILE A 97 -2.57 -2.47 3.64
CA ILE A 97 -3.25 -1.45 4.45
C ILE A 97 -2.24 -0.49 5.07
N ALA A 98 -1.14 -1.02 5.61
CA ALA A 98 -0.07 -0.23 6.20
C ALA A 98 0.57 0.71 5.19
N SER A 99 0.80 0.27 3.93
CA SER A 99 1.37 1.14 2.91
C SER A 99 0.51 2.37 2.60
N ASP A 100 -0.81 2.26 2.72
CA ASP A 100 -1.72 3.40 2.54
C ASP A 100 -1.71 4.37 3.73
N GLN A 101 -1.38 3.90 4.93
CA GLN A 101 -1.20 4.76 6.11
C GLN A 101 0.11 5.58 6.05
N GLY A 102 1.13 5.03 5.40
CA GLY A 102 2.42 5.70 5.19
C GLY A 102 2.46 6.69 4.04
N LYS A 103 1.37 6.91 3.30
CA LYS A 103 1.33 7.84 2.17
C LYS A 103 1.26 9.30 2.62
N PRO A 104 1.92 10.24 1.89
CA PRO A 104 2.91 10.02 0.84
C PRO A 104 4.30 9.70 1.41
N ASP A 105 5.13 9.01 0.62
CA ASP A 105 6.57 8.80 0.85
C ASP A 105 6.94 8.42 2.30
N GLY A 106 6.23 7.46 2.87
CA GLY A 106 6.43 7.04 4.25
C GLY A 106 6.53 5.53 4.44
N VAL A 107 6.81 5.14 5.67
CA VAL A 107 6.84 3.74 6.12
C VAL A 107 5.84 3.57 7.24
N CYS A 108 5.03 2.51 7.16
CA CYS A 108 4.16 2.09 8.25
C CYS A 108 4.49 0.62 8.60
N TYR A 109 4.83 0.39 9.85
CA TYR A 109 5.17 -0.92 10.38
C TYR A 109 4.10 -1.43 11.35
N VAL A 110 3.59 -2.60 11.07
CA VAL A 110 2.68 -3.34 11.96
C VAL A 110 3.46 -4.48 12.58
N PRO A 111 3.74 -4.43 13.90
CA PRO A 111 4.46 -5.49 14.57
C PRO A 111 3.77 -6.85 14.43
N PRO A 112 4.53 -7.97 14.37
CA PRO A 112 3.96 -9.29 14.12
C PRO A 112 3.31 -9.95 15.36
N THR A 113 2.98 -9.15 16.39
CA THR A 113 2.24 -9.67 17.54
C THR A 113 0.74 -9.66 17.29
N ARG A 114 0.02 -10.63 17.86
CA ARG A 114 -1.43 -10.72 17.72
C ARG A 114 -2.14 -9.45 18.18
N ASP A 115 -1.68 -8.88 19.29
CA ASP A 115 -2.33 -7.72 19.89
C ASP A 115 -2.10 -6.44 19.06
N ASP A 116 -0.89 -6.24 18.53
CA ASP A 116 -0.59 -5.11 17.64
C ASP A 116 -1.39 -5.19 16.34
N MET A 117 -1.48 -6.38 15.74
CA MET A 117 -2.29 -6.58 14.52
C MET A 117 -3.78 -6.31 14.77
N ILE A 118 -4.33 -6.77 15.90
CA ILE A 118 -5.71 -6.50 16.29
C ILE A 118 -5.90 -5.01 16.53
N ALA A 119 -5.01 -4.38 17.29
CA ALA A 119 -5.08 -2.94 17.58
C ALA A 119 -5.03 -2.11 16.29
N PHE A 120 -4.12 -2.45 15.36
CA PHE A 120 -4.03 -1.81 14.06
C PHE A 120 -5.32 -1.94 13.24
N MET A 121 -5.88 -3.13 13.17
CA MET A 121 -7.10 -3.39 12.37
C MET A 121 -8.36 -2.75 12.98
N ARG A 122 -8.55 -2.83 14.28
CA ARG A 122 -9.78 -2.36 14.95
C ARG A 122 -10.06 -0.88 14.71
N GLY A 123 -9.02 -0.04 14.70
CA GLY A 123 -9.14 1.40 14.48
C GLY A 123 -9.43 1.82 13.03
N LEU A 124 -9.40 0.88 12.07
CA LEU A 124 -9.56 1.20 10.66
C LEU A 124 -11.03 1.36 10.27
N SER A 125 -11.32 2.36 9.42
CA SER A 125 -12.56 2.36 8.65
C SER A 125 -12.61 1.13 7.75
N VAL A 126 -13.78 0.52 7.61
CA VAL A 126 -14.00 -0.63 6.71
C VAL A 126 -13.55 -0.32 5.27
N ARG A 127 -13.61 0.94 4.85
CA ARG A 127 -13.19 1.41 3.53
C ARG A 127 -11.70 1.23 3.25
N LYS A 128 -10.88 1.11 4.29
CA LYS A 128 -9.42 0.88 4.18
C LYS A 128 -9.08 -0.58 3.89
N VAL A 129 -10.03 -1.48 4.04
CA VAL A 129 -9.82 -2.91 3.78
C VAL A 129 -9.91 -3.16 2.27
N PRO A 130 -8.85 -3.70 1.63
CA PRO A 130 -8.87 -4.06 0.23
C PRO A 130 -10.06 -4.97 -0.12
N GLY A 131 -10.80 -4.60 -1.17
CA GLY A 131 -12.03 -5.29 -1.56
C GLY A 131 -13.32 -4.63 -1.06
N ILE A 132 -13.27 -3.76 -0.06
CA ILE A 132 -14.43 -2.97 0.37
C ILE A 132 -14.49 -1.67 -0.47
N GLY A 133 -15.32 -1.70 -1.51
CA GLY A 133 -15.61 -0.55 -2.36
C GLY A 133 -16.72 0.33 -1.79
N GLN A 134 -17.02 1.43 -2.49
CA GLN A 134 -18.05 2.40 -2.06
C GLN A 134 -19.43 1.76 -1.87
N VAL A 135 -19.80 0.79 -2.70
CA VAL A 135 -21.09 0.09 -2.59
C VAL A 135 -21.16 -0.74 -1.30
N THR A 136 -20.13 -1.55 -1.04
CA THR A 136 -20.05 -2.36 0.18
C THR A 136 -20.00 -1.48 1.43
N GLU A 137 -19.25 -0.38 1.40
CA GLU A 137 -19.21 0.60 2.48
C GLU A 137 -20.61 1.16 2.81
N ARG A 138 -21.40 1.54 1.78
CA ARG A 138 -22.77 2.02 1.98
C ARG A 138 -23.68 0.94 2.59
N MET A 139 -23.56 -0.30 2.14
CA MET A 139 -24.32 -1.42 2.70
C MET A 139 -23.99 -1.65 4.18
N LEU A 140 -22.69 -1.62 4.52
CA LEU A 140 -22.24 -1.75 5.91
C LEU A 140 -22.72 -0.56 6.77
N SER A 141 -22.65 0.66 6.25
CA SER A 141 -23.15 1.86 6.93
C SER A 141 -24.65 1.80 7.22
N ALA A 142 -25.45 1.21 6.33
CA ALA A 142 -26.89 1.05 6.52
C ALA A 142 -27.24 0.18 7.74
N ILE A 143 -26.31 -0.67 8.17
CA ILE A 143 -26.45 -1.50 9.38
C ILE A 143 -25.53 -1.00 10.52
N SER A 144 -25.10 0.28 10.45
CA SER A 144 -24.24 0.93 11.45
C SER A 144 -22.88 0.24 11.65
N ILE A 145 -22.26 -0.22 10.57
CA ILE A 145 -20.89 -0.75 10.54
C ILE A 145 -20.02 0.24 9.77
N HIS A 146 -19.07 0.90 10.44
CA HIS A 146 -18.17 1.92 9.88
C HIS A 146 -16.69 1.54 10.04
N THR A 147 -16.36 0.76 11.06
CA THR A 147 -15.00 0.35 11.40
C THR A 147 -14.85 -1.16 11.44
N CYS A 148 -13.62 -1.62 11.41
CA CYS A 148 -13.31 -3.03 11.61
C CYS A 148 -13.68 -3.49 13.05
N ASP A 149 -13.67 -2.58 14.02
CA ASP A 149 -14.13 -2.87 15.38
C ASP A 149 -15.64 -3.14 15.44
N ASP A 150 -16.45 -2.43 14.65
CA ASP A 150 -17.88 -2.71 14.54
C ASP A 150 -18.16 -4.12 13.99
N ILE A 151 -17.35 -4.58 13.03
CA ILE A 151 -17.40 -5.97 12.51
C ILE A 151 -17.01 -6.94 13.62
N TRP A 152 -15.92 -6.66 14.31
CA TRP A 152 -15.42 -7.52 15.40
C TRP A 152 -16.43 -7.69 16.52
N ALA A 153 -17.12 -6.62 16.91
CA ALA A 153 -18.14 -6.64 17.96
C ALA A 153 -19.39 -7.46 17.58
N ARG A 154 -19.65 -7.64 16.28
CA ARG A 154 -20.81 -8.38 15.77
C ARG A 154 -20.47 -9.78 15.24
N ARG A 155 -19.25 -10.28 15.51
CA ARG A 155 -18.90 -11.65 15.16
C ARG A 155 -19.83 -12.63 15.89
N VAL A 156 -20.32 -13.61 15.15
CA VAL A 156 -20.98 -14.79 15.73
C VAL A 156 -19.84 -15.73 16.14
N GLU A 157 -19.85 -16.20 17.39
CA GLU A 157 -18.89 -17.17 17.90
C GLU A 157 -19.12 -18.55 17.27
#